data_94f8e2550acfcd928880f47cf8044dd2
#
_entry.id   94f8e2550acfcd928880f47cf8044dd2
#
_cell.length_a   1.000
_cell.length_b   1.000
_cell.length_c   1.000
_cell.angle_alpha   90.00
_cell.angle_beta   90.00
_cell.angle_gamma   90.00
#
_symmetry.space_group_name_H-M   'P 1'
#
loop_
_entity.id
_entity.type
_entity.pdbx_description
1 polymer ?
#
loop_
_entity_poly.entity_id
_entity_poly.type
_entity_poly.pdbx_seq_one_letter_code
_entity_poly.pdbx_strand_id
1 'polypeptide(L)'
;MQAGGASLGGSVIGNAWTQVGVFLFVLTFLVKPLGTAIARIALGDLPGPLRHVAVVERAIYRLAGVAPDEEMDWKRYAVALVAFNALGAAALYLLQRIQVWLPLNPQHLPNVEAGLAFNTAVSFATNTSWQAYAGETTLSHLTQMLGIGVQAFLSAASGMVVMLALIRGLVRRGSKTIGNVWIDLTRMTLYVLVPLAALFAAAFIGQGVVQNFAPNRDVAIVQPHSSTPAATLTLPMGPVASQESIKLMSGDGGGFFNANSAHPYENPTPFANFLQMLAMLIIPAALCHTFGTMIQDRRQGWTIYAAMLTLFVAAAAMVIRAEQAAGPALSAPGIDTVASASQPGGNMEGKETRFGIVSSALYATVSTSSGDGAVDAMHDSFTPLGGLVPMALMQTGEVVFGGPGSGLYSMLMVVLLAVFVAGLMIGRAPEYVGKKIEAYEMKMVSIAILATPAIVLVGTAIAAVTPAGVAGLGNPGAHGFSEMLYAFSSAANNNGSAFAGLSANTAFYNVSLAAAMWFCRFTVIVPVLAIAGSLAAKQRRAAGAGTLPTHGPLFVCMLLSTVVLVTLLTFLPALALGPIAEHLAMTAGR
;
A
#
# COMPACT_ATOMS: atom_id res chain seq x y z
N MET A 1 28.33 -26.12 29.04
CA MET A 1 26.99 -25.51 29.02
C MET A 1 26.56 -25.13 27.59
N GLN A 2 26.43 -26.10 26.70
CA GLN A 2 26.06 -25.86 25.28
C GLN A 2 24.72 -26.53 24.85
N ALA A 3 23.95 -27.08 25.78
CA ALA A 3 22.71 -27.80 25.44
C ALA A 3 21.43 -26.94 25.52
N GLY A 4 21.51 -25.69 26.00
CA GLY A 4 20.32 -24.84 26.17
C GLY A 4 19.95 -23.95 24.97
N GLY A 5 20.89 -23.67 24.07
CA GLY A 5 20.68 -22.72 22.97
C GLY A 5 19.81 -23.24 21.81
N ALA A 6 19.86 -24.56 21.57
CA ALA A 6 19.08 -25.17 20.47
C ALA A 6 17.58 -25.25 20.75
N SER A 7 17.15 -25.35 22.00
CA SER A 7 15.73 -25.46 22.36
C SER A 7 15.01 -24.09 22.36
N LEU A 8 15.69 -23.00 22.74
CA LEU A 8 15.13 -21.65 22.72
C LEU A 8 15.00 -21.13 21.29
N GLY A 9 15.99 -21.33 20.43
CA GLY A 9 15.91 -20.98 19.01
C GLY A 9 14.77 -21.72 18.29
N GLY A 10 14.55 -23.01 18.57
CA GLY A 10 13.42 -23.78 18.05
C GLY A 10 12.07 -23.25 18.51
N SER A 11 11.93 -22.77 19.75
CA SER A 11 10.67 -22.21 20.27
C SER A 11 10.34 -20.82 19.70
N VAL A 12 11.34 -19.97 19.48
CA VAL A 12 11.18 -18.63 18.88
C VAL A 12 10.77 -18.74 17.40
N ILE A 13 11.43 -19.62 16.63
CA ILE A 13 11.08 -19.87 15.22
C ILE A 13 9.68 -20.52 15.12
N GLY A 14 9.36 -21.48 16.00
CA GLY A 14 8.03 -22.09 16.04
C GLY A 14 6.92 -21.05 16.34
N ASN A 15 7.19 -20.08 17.19
CA ASN A 15 6.25 -19.01 17.50
C ASN A 15 6.08 -18.03 16.32
N ALA A 16 7.15 -17.72 15.56
CA ALA A 16 7.12 -16.88 14.36
C ALA A 16 6.18 -17.44 13.29
N TRP A 17 6.35 -18.72 12.94
CA TRP A 17 5.50 -19.36 11.94
C TRP A 17 4.06 -19.55 12.40
N THR A 18 3.83 -19.67 13.69
CA THR A 18 2.48 -19.71 14.27
C THR A 18 1.80 -18.35 14.08
N GLN A 19 2.47 -17.23 14.34
CA GLN A 19 1.92 -15.89 14.10
C GLN A 19 1.57 -15.66 12.63
N VAL A 20 2.50 -15.96 11.72
CA VAL A 20 2.25 -15.87 10.27
C VAL A 20 1.11 -16.79 9.85
N GLY A 21 1.08 -18.04 10.34
CA GLY A 21 0.05 -19.03 10.01
C GLY A 21 -1.34 -18.60 10.45
N VAL A 22 -1.49 -18.10 11.68
CA VAL A 22 -2.77 -17.57 12.20
C VAL A 22 -3.23 -16.37 11.36
N PHE A 23 -2.32 -15.44 11.07
CA PHE A 23 -2.64 -14.28 10.25
C PHE A 23 -3.16 -14.68 8.86
N LEU A 24 -2.45 -15.55 8.15
CA LEU A 24 -2.83 -16.03 6.82
C LEU A 24 -4.12 -16.86 6.82
N PHE A 25 -4.34 -17.65 7.88
CA PHE A 25 -5.58 -18.39 8.05
C PHE A 25 -6.79 -17.47 8.17
N VAL A 26 -6.71 -16.46 9.06
CA VAL A 26 -7.80 -15.49 9.25
C VAL A 26 -8.04 -14.68 7.97
N LEU A 27 -6.97 -14.18 7.33
CA LEU A 27 -7.07 -13.45 6.08
C LEU A 27 -7.77 -14.29 5.00
N THR A 28 -7.30 -15.52 4.76
CA THR A 28 -7.85 -16.42 3.73
C THR A 28 -9.31 -16.79 3.99
N PHE A 29 -9.66 -17.01 5.27
CA PHE A 29 -11.03 -17.29 5.67
C PHE A 29 -12.00 -16.15 5.31
N LEU A 30 -11.57 -14.91 5.45
CA LEU A 30 -12.37 -13.72 5.18
C LEU A 30 -12.45 -13.35 3.68
N VAL A 31 -11.55 -13.86 2.83
CA VAL A 31 -11.53 -13.58 1.38
C VAL A 31 -12.86 -13.88 0.70
N LYS A 32 -13.43 -15.05 0.95
CA LYS A 32 -14.67 -15.49 0.29
C LYS A 32 -15.91 -14.68 0.71
N PRO A 33 -16.23 -14.51 2.01
CA PRO A 33 -17.41 -13.75 2.41
C PRO A 33 -17.32 -12.28 1.97
N LEU A 34 -16.19 -11.61 2.19
CA LEU A 34 -16.04 -10.21 1.82
C LEU A 34 -16.02 -10.04 0.29
N GLY A 35 -15.29 -10.86 -0.45
CA GLY A 35 -15.24 -10.78 -1.91
C GLY A 35 -16.59 -11.05 -2.58
N THR A 36 -17.43 -11.94 -2.00
CA THR A 36 -18.79 -12.15 -2.46
C THR A 36 -19.67 -10.90 -2.20
N ALA A 37 -19.52 -10.27 -1.03
CA ALA A 37 -20.24 -9.05 -0.69
C ALA A 37 -19.87 -7.90 -1.65
N ILE A 38 -18.58 -7.68 -1.89
CA ILE A 38 -18.09 -6.65 -2.82
C ILE A 38 -18.63 -6.90 -4.24
N ALA A 39 -18.61 -8.16 -4.73
CA ALA A 39 -19.15 -8.50 -6.05
C ALA A 39 -20.65 -8.17 -6.16
N ARG A 40 -21.45 -8.47 -5.13
CA ARG A 40 -22.89 -8.14 -5.10
C ARG A 40 -23.12 -6.64 -5.10
N ILE A 41 -22.38 -5.88 -4.28
CA ILE A 41 -22.46 -4.41 -4.23
C ILE A 41 -22.13 -3.82 -5.60
N ALA A 42 -21.05 -4.29 -6.25
CA ALA A 42 -20.64 -3.84 -7.58
C ALA A 42 -21.69 -4.11 -8.67
N LEU A 43 -22.48 -5.16 -8.50
CA LEU A 43 -23.62 -5.50 -9.39
C LEU A 43 -24.93 -4.80 -9.01
N GLY A 44 -24.94 -4.02 -7.92
CA GLY A 44 -26.13 -3.31 -7.44
C GLY A 44 -27.07 -4.15 -6.56
N ASP A 45 -26.69 -5.38 -6.22
CA ASP A 45 -27.42 -6.23 -5.27
C ASP A 45 -26.96 -5.94 -3.84
N LEU A 46 -27.65 -5.02 -3.15
CA LEU A 46 -27.29 -4.59 -1.81
C LEU A 46 -27.74 -5.61 -0.76
N PRO A 47 -26.81 -6.12 0.07
CA PRO A 47 -27.17 -7.02 1.18
C PRO A 47 -28.01 -6.30 2.25
N GLY A 48 -29.04 -6.99 2.75
CA GLY A 48 -29.92 -6.68 3.88
C GLY A 48 -29.91 -5.26 4.46
N PRO A 49 -29.14 -5.01 5.54
CA PRO A 49 -29.16 -3.70 6.22
C PRO A 49 -28.62 -2.54 5.35
N LEU A 50 -27.75 -2.80 4.39
CA LEU A 50 -27.20 -1.77 3.50
C LEU A 50 -28.26 -1.16 2.56
N ARG A 51 -29.40 -1.81 2.37
CA ARG A 51 -30.53 -1.26 1.58
C ARG A 51 -31.06 0.05 2.16
N HIS A 52 -31.02 0.23 3.45
CA HIS A 52 -31.45 1.48 4.10
C HIS A 52 -30.54 2.66 3.73
N VAL A 53 -29.25 2.40 3.48
CA VAL A 53 -28.27 3.39 3.06
C VAL A 53 -28.49 3.85 1.61
N ALA A 54 -29.28 3.13 0.81
CA ALA A 54 -29.62 3.52 -0.57
C ALA A 54 -30.37 4.87 -0.67
N VAL A 55 -30.93 5.38 0.43
CA VAL A 55 -31.48 6.75 0.47
C VAL A 55 -30.37 7.78 0.32
N VAL A 56 -29.22 7.55 1.00
CA VAL A 56 -28.03 8.41 0.91
C VAL A 56 -27.43 8.35 -0.49
N GLU A 57 -27.30 7.14 -1.07
CA GLU A 57 -26.83 6.95 -2.45
C GLU A 57 -27.65 7.78 -3.44
N ARG A 58 -28.99 7.69 -3.35
CA ARG A 58 -29.90 8.48 -4.22
C ARG A 58 -29.79 9.99 -3.99
N ALA A 59 -29.58 10.41 -2.75
CA ALA A 59 -29.37 11.82 -2.44
C ALA A 59 -28.08 12.35 -3.08
N ILE A 60 -26.99 11.59 -3.00
CA ILE A 60 -25.71 11.93 -3.64
C ILE A 60 -25.89 12.05 -5.15
N TYR A 61 -26.57 11.09 -5.81
CA TYR A 61 -26.80 11.15 -7.26
C TYR A 61 -27.63 12.36 -7.68
N ARG A 62 -28.67 12.71 -6.91
CA ARG A 62 -29.49 13.91 -7.18
C ARG A 62 -28.67 15.20 -7.04
N LEU A 63 -27.85 15.32 -5.98
CA LEU A 63 -27.03 16.50 -5.73
C LEU A 63 -25.93 16.66 -6.78
N ALA A 64 -25.33 15.54 -7.22
CA ALA A 64 -24.27 15.52 -8.21
C ALA A 64 -24.79 15.53 -9.67
N GLY A 65 -26.11 15.49 -9.90
CA GLY A 65 -26.67 15.41 -11.25
C GLY A 65 -26.33 14.12 -12.01
N VAL A 66 -26.07 13.02 -11.28
CA VAL A 66 -25.70 11.72 -11.88
C VAL A 66 -26.96 10.94 -12.26
N ALA A 67 -27.05 10.57 -13.54
CA ALA A 67 -28.10 9.66 -14.02
C ALA A 67 -27.65 8.20 -13.81
N PRO A 68 -28.40 7.40 -13.01
CA PRO A 68 -28.00 6.02 -12.69
C PRO A 68 -27.89 5.08 -13.88
N ASP A 69 -28.64 5.36 -14.95
CA ASP A 69 -28.71 4.52 -16.16
C ASP A 69 -27.69 4.95 -17.24
N GLU A 70 -26.98 6.06 -17.04
CA GLU A 70 -25.97 6.54 -17.97
C GLU A 70 -24.68 5.75 -17.82
N GLU A 71 -24.21 5.17 -18.92
CA GLU A 71 -22.92 4.48 -18.98
C GLU A 71 -21.88 5.28 -19.76
N MET A 72 -20.62 5.19 -19.34
CA MET A 72 -19.49 5.92 -19.91
C MET A 72 -18.62 4.99 -20.75
N ASP A 73 -18.07 5.51 -21.85
CA ASP A 73 -16.92 4.92 -22.51
C ASP A 73 -15.65 5.08 -21.66
N TRP A 74 -14.59 4.37 -22.03
CA TRP A 74 -13.37 4.39 -21.25
C TRP A 74 -12.68 5.77 -21.19
N LYS A 75 -12.81 6.61 -22.24
CA LYS A 75 -12.20 7.94 -22.27
C LYS A 75 -12.90 8.88 -21.30
N ARG A 76 -14.23 8.90 -21.36
CA ARG A 76 -15.05 9.71 -20.46
C ARG A 76 -14.88 9.27 -19.01
N TYR A 77 -14.78 7.96 -18.77
CA TYR A 77 -14.51 7.39 -17.46
C TYR A 77 -13.13 7.82 -16.94
N ALA A 78 -12.07 7.74 -17.77
CA ALA A 78 -10.71 8.13 -17.40
C ALA A 78 -10.61 9.64 -17.11
N VAL A 79 -11.16 10.49 -17.99
CA VAL A 79 -11.13 11.95 -17.78
C VAL A 79 -11.86 12.34 -16.50
N ALA A 80 -13.05 11.76 -16.24
CA ALA A 80 -13.80 12.03 -15.03
C ALA A 80 -13.04 11.61 -13.77
N LEU A 81 -12.36 10.46 -13.79
CA LEU A 81 -11.57 9.96 -12.67
C LEU A 81 -10.34 10.82 -12.40
N VAL A 82 -9.59 11.20 -13.44
CA VAL A 82 -8.41 12.09 -13.30
C VAL A 82 -8.83 13.46 -12.78
N ALA A 83 -9.90 14.05 -13.33
CA ALA A 83 -10.43 15.33 -12.88
C ALA A 83 -10.89 15.27 -11.42
N PHE A 84 -11.56 14.18 -11.01
CA PHE A 84 -11.98 13.95 -9.62
C PHE A 84 -10.79 13.95 -8.65
N ASN A 85 -9.74 13.20 -8.96
CA ASN A 85 -8.54 13.16 -8.12
C ASN A 85 -7.79 14.51 -8.12
N ALA A 86 -7.73 15.21 -9.26
CA ALA A 86 -7.14 16.55 -9.33
C ALA A 86 -7.89 17.58 -8.48
N LEU A 87 -9.23 17.53 -8.49
CA LEU A 87 -10.06 18.36 -7.62
C LEU A 87 -9.86 18.02 -6.15
N GLY A 88 -9.74 16.72 -5.81
CA GLY A 88 -9.41 16.27 -4.46
C GLY A 88 -8.06 16.81 -3.98
N ALA A 89 -7.02 16.73 -4.81
CA ALA A 89 -5.71 17.30 -4.52
C ALA A 89 -5.80 18.82 -4.31
N ALA A 90 -6.50 19.54 -5.18
CA ALA A 90 -6.68 20.99 -5.04
C ALA A 90 -7.43 21.37 -3.75
N ALA A 91 -8.47 20.61 -3.39
CA ALA A 91 -9.23 20.81 -2.17
C ALA A 91 -8.36 20.57 -0.91
N LEU A 92 -7.58 19.48 -0.90
CA LEU A 92 -6.67 19.17 0.22
C LEU A 92 -5.55 20.22 0.31
N TYR A 93 -4.99 20.66 -0.82
CA TYR A 93 -4.00 21.74 -0.84
C TYR A 93 -4.57 23.00 -0.21
N LEU A 94 -5.75 23.44 -0.64
CA LEU A 94 -6.41 24.64 -0.13
C LEU A 94 -6.67 24.52 1.38
N LEU A 95 -7.20 23.39 1.84
CA LEU A 95 -7.51 23.14 3.24
C LEU A 95 -6.28 23.32 4.14
N GLN A 96 -5.12 22.80 3.74
CA GLN A 96 -3.84 22.97 4.44
C GLN A 96 -3.36 24.44 4.44
N ARG A 97 -3.61 25.18 3.36
CA ARG A 97 -3.19 26.59 3.21
C ARG A 97 -4.05 27.59 3.98
N ILE A 98 -5.21 27.15 4.48
CA ILE A 98 -6.14 28.01 5.23
C ILE A 98 -6.44 27.49 6.63
N GLN A 99 -5.74 26.44 7.11
CA GLN A 99 -6.11 25.74 8.36
C GLN A 99 -6.08 26.63 9.61
N VAL A 100 -5.29 27.70 9.63
CA VAL A 100 -5.23 28.66 10.75
C VAL A 100 -6.57 29.33 11.02
N TRP A 101 -7.40 29.50 9.98
CA TRP A 101 -8.72 30.16 10.08
C TRP A 101 -9.87 29.16 10.28
N LEU A 102 -9.57 27.85 10.26
CA LEU A 102 -10.59 26.82 10.34
C LEU A 102 -10.80 26.35 11.79
N PRO A 103 -11.99 25.86 12.14
CA PRO A 103 -12.26 25.27 13.46
C PRO A 103 -11.47 23.98 13.68
N LEU A 104 -11.52 23.45 14.91
CA LEU A 104 -10.81 22.22 15.30
C LEU A 104 -9.29 22.30 15.11
N ASN A 105 -8.71 23.47 15.39
CA ASN A 105 -7.28 23.71 15.48
C ASN A 105 -6.89 24.11 16.93
N PRO A 106 -7.02 23.20 17.90
CA PRO A 106 -6.85 23.54 19.31
C PRO A 106 -5.39 23.88 19.69
N GLN A 107 -4.41 23.53 18.88
CA GLN A 107 -3.01 23.87 19.05
C GLN A 107 -2.62 25.17 18.33
N HIS A 108 -3.56 25.85 17.65
CA HIS A 108 -3.31 27.05 16.85
C HIS A 108 -2.19 26.89 15.82
N LEU A 109 -2.13 25.70 15.17
CA LEU A 109 -1.12 25.40 14.15
C LEU A 109 -1.23 26.37 12.97
N PRO A 110 -0.09 26.84 12.44
CA PRO A 110 -0.06 27.76 11.30
C PRO A 110 -0.49 27.05 10.01
N ASN A 111 -0.67 27.84 8.93
CA ASN A 111 -0.86 27.27 7.60
C ASN A 111 0.37 26.48 7.16
N VAL A 112 0.14 25.32 6.53
CA VAL A 112 1.22 24.46 6.02
C VAL A 112 1.98 25.21 4.92
N GLU A 113 3.30 25.06 4.87
CA GLU A 113 4.16 25.61 3.83
C GLU A 113 3.74 25.12 2.43
N ALA A 114 3.89 25.96 1.39
CA ALA A 114 3.32 25.70 0.07
C ALA A 114 3.86 24.43 -0.60
N GLY A 115 5.18 24.21 -0.54
CA GLY A 115 5.80 23.02 -1.15
C GLY A 115 5.38 21.74 -0.45
N LEU A 116 5.34 21.76 0.88
CA LEU A 116 4.88 20.63 1.70
C LEU A 116 3.39 20.35 1.48
N ALA A 117 2.55 21.40 1.47
CA ALA A 117 1.12 21.26 1.22
C ALA A 117 0.81 20.69 -0.17
N PHE A 118 1.61 21.06 -1.18
CA PHE A 118 1.51 20.51 -2.53
C PHE A 118 1.87 19.02 -2.56
N ASN A 119 3.02 18.65 -1.96
CA ASN A 119 3.44 17.26 -1.88
C ASN A 119 2.37 16.40 -1.18
N THR A 120 1.90 16.84 -0.01
CA THR A 120 0.87 16.16 0.77
C THR A 120 -0.44 16.00 -0.01
N ALA A 121 -0.89 17.05 -0.71
CA ALA A 121 -2.12 17.02 -1.48
C ALA A 121 -2.06 16.01 -2.64
N VAL A 122 -0.95 15.97 -3.37
CA VAL A 122 -0.71 14.98 -4.42
C VAL A 122 -0.61 13.58 -3.83
N SER A 123 0.12 13.42 -2.73
CA SER A 123 0.34 12.14 -2.06
C SER A 123 -0.99 11.47 -1.70
N PHE A 124 -1.89 12.14 -1.00
CA PHE A 124 -3.18 11.56 -0.60
C PHE A 124 -4.17 11.42 -1.77
N ALA A 125 -4.09 12.29 -2.79
CA ALA A 125 -4.92 12.15 -3.99
C ALA A 125 -4.51 10.96 -4.87
N THR A 126 -3.27 10.51 -4.78
CA THR A 126 -2.74 9.37 -5.54
C THR A 126 -2.71 8.07 -4.77
N ASN A 127 -3.25 8.03 -3.54
CA ASN A 127 -3.21 6.85 -2.66
C ASN A 127 -1.78 6.43 -2.32
N THR A 128 -0.94 7.41 -1.97
CA THR A 128 0.46 7.17 -1.61
C THR A 128 0.70 7.40 -0.13
N SER A 129 0.11 8.45 0.45
CA SER A 129 0.29 8.91 1.83
C SER A 129 1.72 9.14 2.28
N TRP A 130 2.59 9.50 1.35
CA TRP A 130 3.91 10.02 1.68
C TRP A 130 3.79 11.29 2.52
N GLN A 131 4.39 11.31 3.70
CA GLN A 131 4.33 12.41 4.67
C GLN A 131 5.75 12.89 4.99
N ALA A 132 6.11 14.08 4.51
CA ALA A 132 7.36 14.75 4.85
C ALA A 132 7.20 15.70 6.07
N TYR A 133 6.31 15.37 7.00
CA TYR A 133 5.95 16.17 8.18
C TYR A 133 5.50 15.29 9.35
N ALA A 134 5.57 15.83 10.56
CA ALA A 134 4.95 15.25 11.75
C ALA A 134 3.48 15.74 11.84
N GLY A 135 2.52 14.81 11.76
CA GLY A 135 1.09 15.15 11.67
C GLY A 135 0.59 15.92 12.89
N GLU A 136 1.00 15.50 14.09
CA GLU A 136 0.62 16.08 15.38
C GLU A 136 1.10 17.53 15.62
N THR A 137 2.11 17.97 14.88
CA THR A 137 2.67 19.32 14.98
C THR A 137 2.43 20.17 13.74
N THR A 138 1.86 19.60 12.67
CA THR A 138 1.70 20.29 11.38
C THR A 138 0.24 20.46 10.98
N LEU A 139 -0.62 19.48 11.25
CA LEU A 139 -2.00 19.47 10.76
C LEU A 139 -3.02 19.59 11.90
N SER A 140 -3.99 20.50 11.72
CA SER A 140 -5.14 20.61 12.62
C SER A 140 -6.01 19.36 12.57
N HIS A 141 -6.80 19.12 13.61
CA HIS A 141 -7.75 17.99 13.64
C HIS A 141 -8.71 18.01 12.44
N LEU A 142 -9.17 19.20 12.04
CA LEU A 142 -10.04 19.34 10.85
C LEU A 142 -9.32 18.94 9.58
N THR A 143 -8.07 19.37 9.39
CA THR A 143 -7.26 19.01 8.21
C THR A 143 -6.99 17.51 8.18
N GLN A 144 -6.70 16.90 9.32
CA GLN A 144 -6.52 15.43 9.43
C GLN A 144 -7.81 14.68 9.05
N MET A 145 -8.98 15.09 9.55
CA MET A 145 -10.24 14.40 9.29
C MET A 145 -10.80 14.68 7.90
N LEU A 146 -11.07 15.96 7.61
CA LEU A 146 -11.77 16.38 6.39
C LEU A 146 -10.84 16.39 5.17
N GLY A 147 -9.56 16.66 5.38
CA GLY A 147 -8.55 16.62 4.33
C GLY A 147 -8.03 15.19 4.12
N ILE A 148 -7.18 14.74 5.03
CA ILE A 148 -6.47 13.46 4.92
C ILE A 148 -7.44 12.27 4.88
N GLY A 149 -8.33 12.14 5.87
CA GLY A 149 -9.23 10.99 5.97
C GLY A 149 -10.22 10.89 4.80
N VAL A 150 -10.79 12.02 4.33
CA VAL A 150 -11.68 12.00 3.17
C VAL A 150 -10.92 11.62 1.90
N GLN A 151 -9.73 12.20 1.70
CA GLN A 151 -8.95 11.93 0.49
C GLN A 151 -8.47 10.47 0.46
N ALA A 152 -8.10 9.88 1.59
CA ALA A 152 -7.75 8.47 1.69
C ALA A 152 -8.90 7.54 1.22
N PHE A 153 -10.14 7.81 1.62
CA PHE A 153 -11.28 7.05 1.09
C PHE A 153 -11.46 7.22 -0.42
N LEU A 154 -11.36 8.45 -0.93
CA LEU A 154 -11.64 8.75 -2.33
C LEU A 154 -10.56 8.20 -3.27
N SER A 155 -9.30 8.22 -2.84
CA SER A 155 -8.18 7.65 -3.60
C SER A 155 -8.24 6.11 -3.66
N ALA A 156 -8.63 5.45 -2.56
CA ALA A 156 -8.86 4.01 -2.52
C ALA A 156 -10.04 3.59 -3.43
N ALA A 157 -11.18 4.32 -3.31
CA ALA A 157 -12.32 4.07 -4.18
C ALA A 157 -11.93 4.21 -5.66
N SER A 158 -11.06 5.18 -6.01
CA SER A 158 -10.53 5.36 -7.37
C SER A 158 -9.81 4.10 -7.88
N GLY A 159 -9.00 3.43 -7.05
CA GLY A 159 -8.38 2.15 -7.40
C GLY A 159 -9.40 1.03 -7.63
N MET A 160 -10.39 0.93 -6.73
CA MET A 160 -11.44 -0.10 -6.83
C MET A 160 -12.30 0.04 -8.08
N VAL A 161 -12.65 1.27 -8.47
CA VAL A 161 -13.51 1.48 -9.67
C VAL A 161 -12.76 1.21 -10.97
N VAL A 162 -11.46 1.44 -11.04
CA VAL A 162 -10.62 1.05 -12.18
C VAL A 162 -10.59 -0.47 -12.33
N MET A 163 -10.44 -1.19 -11.23
CA MET A 163 -10.53 -2.65 -11.22
C MET A 163 -11.90 -3.13 -11.72
N LEU A 164 -13.01 -2.55 -11.23
CA LEU A 164 -14.35 -2.91 -11.68
C LEU A 164 -14.54 -2.65 -13.17
N ALA A 165 -14.03 -1.53 -13.68
CA ALA A 165 -14.06 -1.22 -15.10
C ALA A 165 -13.29 -2.25 -15.93
N LEU A 166 -12.11 -2.70 -15.47
CA LEU A 166 -11.33 -3.75 -16.13
C LEU A 166 -12.06 -5.09 -16.12
N ILE A 167 -12.66 -5.49 -14.99
CA ILE A 167 -13.46 -6.72 -14.91
C ILE A 167 -14.64 -6.67 -15.88
N ARG A 168 -15.36 -5.54 -15.97
CA ARG A 168 -16.43 -5.34 -16.94
C ARG A 168 -15.92 -5.45 -18.38
N GLY A 169 -14.72 -4.92 -18.66
CA GLY A 169 -14.04 -5.08 -19.96
C GLY A 169 -13.87 -6.55 -20.35
N LEU A 170 -13.49 -7.40 -19.41
CA LEU A 170 -13.34 -8.84 -19.63
C LEU A 170 -14.68 -9.58 -19.79
N VAL A 171 -15.72 -9.14 -19.09
CA VAL A 171 -17.04 -9.82 -19.08
C VAL A 171 -17.94 -9.39 -20.24
N ARG A 172 -17.99 -8.09 -20.54
CA ARG A 172 -18.88 -7.52 -21.57
C ARG A 172 -18.51 -8.01 -22.97
N ARG A 173 -19.48 -7.99 -23.88
CA ARG A 173 -19.33 -8.46 -25.27
C ARG A 173 -19.89 -7.41 -26.23
N GLY A 174 -19.06 -6.92 -27.15
CA GLY A 174 -19.46 -5.93 -28.15
C GLY A 174 -19.96 -4.60 -27.57
N SER A 175 -19.57 -4.26 -26.35
CA SER A 175 -19.99 -3.03 -25.67
C SER A 175 -18.95 -1.92 -25.87
N LYS A 176 -19.43 -0.69 -26.03
CA LYS A 176 -18.57 0.51 -26.06
C LYS A 176 -18.37 1.15 -24.69
N THR A 177 -19.07 0.68 -23.66
CA THR A 177 -19.11 1.27 -22.33
C THR A 177 -18.52 0.34 -21.29
N ILE A 178 -18.02 0.88 -20.18
CA ILE A 178 -17.38 0.14 -19.07
C ILE A 178 -18.02 0.42 -17.70
N GLY A 179 -19.10 1.19 -17.65
CA GLY A 179 -19.85 1.55 -16.44
C GLY A 179 -19.94 3.05 -16.23
N ASN A 180 -20.25 3.47 -15.00
CA ASN A 180 -20.31 4.88 -14.60
C ASN A 180 -19.42 5.10 -13.37
N VAL A 181 -18.41 5.96 -13.51
CA VAL A 181 -17.41 6.21 -12.47
C VAL A 181 -18.04 6.75 -11.18
N TRP A 182 -19.05 7.62 -11.28
CA TRP A 182 -19.67 8.25 -10.11
C TRP A 182 -20.49 7.26 -9.28
N ILE A 183 -21.18 6.35 -9.97
CA ILE A 183 -21.90 5.26 -9.32
C ILE A 183 -20.95 4.32 -8.62
N ASP A 184 -19.87 3.93 -9.30
CA ASP A 184 -18.88 3.02 -8.78
C ASP A 184 -18.15 3.62 -7.57
N LEU A 185 -17.70 4.89 -7.64
CA LEU A 185 -17.08 5.62 -6.52
C LEU A 185 -18.02 5.67 -5.31
N THR A 186 -19.26 6.07 -5.52
CA THR A 186 -20.27 6.17 -4.44
C THR A 186 -20.48 4.81 -3.78
N ARG A 187 -20.65 3.74 -4.56
CA ARG A 187 -20.93 2.40 -4.03
C ARG A 187 -19.71 1.82 -3.29
N MET A 188 -18.51 1.93 -3.83
CA MET A 188 -17.32 1.40 -3.17
C MET A 188 -17.04 2.16 -1.86
N THR A 189 -17.18 3.49 -1.86
CA THR A 189 -17.01 4.29 -0.64
C THR A 189 -18.10 3.97 0.39
N LEU A 190 -19.38 4.06 0.00
CA LEU A 190 -20.49 4.04 0.95
C LEU A 190 -20.80 2.64 1.50
N TYR A 191 -20.62 1.59 0.69
CA TYR A 191 -21.02 0.23 1.06
C TYR A 191 -19.86 -0.71 1.38
N VAL A 192 -18.62 -0.35 1.04
CA VAL A 192 -17.44 -1.17 1.34
C VAL A 192 -16.52 -0.45 2.32
N LEU A 193 -15.98 0.70 1.95
CA LEU A 193 -14.95 1.37 2.74
C LEU A 193 -15.50 1.91 4.07
N VAL A 194 -16.59 2.68 4.04
CA VAL A 194 -17.16 3.30 5.25
C VAL A 194 -17.59 2.28 6.31
N PRO A 195 -18.34 1.21 5.99
CA PRO A 195 -18.76 0.24 7.00
C PRO A 195 -17.58 -0.53 7.62
N LEU A 196 -16.59 -0.91 6.80
CA LEU A 196 -15.40 -1.59 7.29
C LEU A 196 -14.55 -0.68 8.17
N ALA A 197 -14.31 0.57 7.73
CA ALA A 197 -13.57 1.54 8.54
C ALA A 197 -14.28 1.83 9.88
N ALA A 198 -15.61 1.95 9.89
CA ALA A 198 -16.35 2.12 11.14
C ALA A 198 -16.20 0.92 12.09
N LEU A 199 -16.20 -0.31 11.55
CA LEU A 199 -15.97 -1.52 12.33
C LEU A 199 -14.57 -1.54 12.95
N PHE A 200 -13.54 -1.26 12.13
CA PHE A 200 -12.14 -1.24 12.62
C PHE A 200 -11.89 -0.07 13.58
N ALA A 201 -12.48 1.13 13.33
CA ALA A 201 -12.40 2.24 14.29
C ALA A 201 -12.94 1.88 15.66
N ALA A 202 -14.11 1.23 15.71
CA ALA A 202 -14.68 0.74 16.97
C ALA A 202 -13.77 -0.28 17.66
N ALA A 203 -13.15 -1.19 16.89
CA ALA A 203 -12.22 -2.17 17.43
C ALA A 203 -10.94 -1.49 17.96
N PHE A 204 -10.39 -0.51 17.26
CA PHE A 204 -9.21 0.25 17.70
C PHE A 204 -9.48 1.08 18.95
N ILE A 205 -10.63 1.76 19.03
CA ILE A 205 -11.06 2.44 20.28
C ILE A 205 -11.13 1.45 21.44
N GLY A 206 -11.69 0.26 21.20
CA GLY A 206 -11.74 -0.82 22.19
C GLY A 206 -10.36 -1.33 22.62
N GLN A 207 -9.32 -1.16 21.79
CA GLN A 207 -7.93 -1.47 22.13
C GLN A 207 -7.18 -0.31 22.80
N GLY A 208 -7.79 0.87 22.93
CA GLY A 208 -7.20 2.03 23.57
C GLY A 208 -6.59 3.06 22.62
N VAL A 209 -6.83 2.96 21.32
CA VAL A 209 -6.44 4.01 20.37
C VAL A 209 -7.22 5.29 20.65
N VAL A 210 -6.52 6.42 20.69
CA VAL A 210 -7.10 7.72 21.08
C VAL A 210 -8.16 8.17 20.07
N GLN A 211 -9.30 8.64 20.59
CA GLN A 211 -10.38 9.22 19.77
C GLN A 211 -11.06 10.38 20.53
N ASN A 212 -10.61 11.60 20.29
CA ASN A 212 -11.19 12.80 20.89
C ASN A 212 -10.88 14.04 20.06
N PHE A 213 -11.33 15.21 20.51
CA PHE A 213 -11.04 16.51 19.91
C PHE A 213 -10.37 17.47 20.91
N ALA A 214 -9.82 16.92 21.99
CA ALA A 214 -9.15 17.70 23.02
C ALA A 214 -7.84 18.28 22.49
N PRO A 215 -7.39 19.42 23.06
CA PRO A 215 -6.02 19.88 22.84
C PRO A 215 -5.01 18.90 23.44
N ASN A 216 -3.77 18.98 22.98
CA ASN A 216 -2.66 18.24 23.57
C ASN A 216 -2.58 18.53 25.08
N ARG A 217 -2.08 17.56 25.85
CA ARG A 217 -1.98 17.64 27.31
C ARG A 217 -0.53 17.61 27.75
N ASP A 218 -0.10 18.60 28.48
CA ASP A 218 1.18 18.60 29.15
C ASP A 218 1.07 17.87 30.48
N VAL A 219 1.91 16.86 30.68
CA VAL A 219 1.99 16.08 31.90
C VAL A 219 3.39 16.17 32.48
N ALA A 220 3.51 16.24 33.81
CA ALA A 220 4.79 16.25 34.49
C ALA A 220 5.48 14.88 34.38
N ILE A 221 6.76 14.87 34.04
CA ILE A 221 7.58 13.66 34.02
C ILE A 221 7.89 13.27 35.48
N VAL A 222 7.55 12.02 35.87
CA VAL A 222 7.70 11.51 37.25
C VAL A 222 9.16 11.40 37.68
N GLN A 223 10.07 11.11 36.73
CA GLN A 223 11.51 11.09 36.97
C GLN A 223 12.22 12.03 35.99
N PRO A 224 12.29 13.34 36.28
CA PRO A 224 13.06 14.25 35.46
C PRO A 224 14.55 13.89 35.54
N HIS A 225 15.26 13.84 34.42
CA HIS A 225 16.72 13.76 34.43
C HIS A 225 17.26 14.99 35.15
N SER A 226 18.23 14.78 36.04
CA SER A 226 18.68 15.62 37.16
C SER A 226 19.15 17.05 36.83
N SER A 227 18.98 17.56 35.65
CA SER A 227 19.44 18.91 35.24
C SER A 227 18.35 19.88 34.78
N THR A 228 17.06 19.48 34.71
CA THR A 228 15.99 20.35 34.26
C THR A 228 14.81 20.34 35.26
N PRO A 229 14.55 21.46 35.95
CA PRO A 229 13.36 21.57 36.80
C PRO A 229 12.10 21.51 35.93
N ALA A 230 11.12 20.68 36.30
CA ALA A 230 9.81 20.56 35.68
C ALA A 230 9.80 20.25 34.16
N ALA A 231 10.46 19.16 33.76
CA ALA A 231 10.27 18.64 32.42
C ALA A 231 8.82 18.15 32.26
N THR A 232 8.11 18.73 31.29
CA THR A 232 6.77 18.28 30.88
C THR A 232 6.87 17.48 29.60
N LEU A 233 6.03 16.44 29.47
CA LEU A 233 5.83 15.67 28.26
C LEU A 233 4.47 16.10 27.66
N THR A 234 4.48 16.58 26.42
CA THR A 234 3.25 16.88 25.70
C THR A 234 2.68 15.60 25.10
N LEU A 235 1.50 15.19 25.57
CA LEU A 235 0.75 14.05 25.03
C LEU A 235 -0.18 14.57 23.93
N PRO A 236 0.05 14.17 22.67
CA PRO A 236 -0.80 14.59 21.58
C PRO A 236 -2.16 13.88 21.64
N MET A 237 -3.23 14.61 21.36
CA MET A 237 -4.62 14.16 21.35
C MET A 237 -5.22 14.37 19.96
N GLY A 238 -6.33 13.67 19.66
CA GLY A 238 -7.03 13.88 18.41
C GLY A 238 -7.93 12.72 17.99
N PRO A 239 -8.55 12.80 16.82
CA PRO A 239 -9.42 11.76 16.23
C PRO A 239 -8.60 10.63 15.58
N VAL A 240 -7.70 10.00 16.35
CA VAL A 240 -6.69 9.05 15.88
C VAL A 240 -7.30 7.76 15.37
N ALA A 241 -8.18 7.11 16.16
CA ALA A 241 -8.72 5.79 15.80
C ALA A 241 -9.53 5.80 14.49
N SER A 242 -10.26 6.88 14.21
CA SER A 242 -10.99 7.03 12.95
C SER A 242 -10.04 7.19 11.77
N GLN A 243 -8.98 7.99 11.90
CA GLN A 243 -7.99 8.15 10.85
C GLN A 243 -7.21 6.85 10.65
N GLU A 244 -6.81 6.18 11.73
CA GLU A 244 -6.11 4.89 11.70
C GLU A 244 -6.88 3.82 10.92
N SER A 245 -8.18 3.69 11.21
CA SER A 245 -9.02 2.73 10.49
C SER A 245 -9.17 3.07 9.00
N ILE A 246 -9.28 4.35 8.66
CA ILE A 246 -9.42 4.82 7.28
C ILE A 246 -8.12 4.56 6.51
N LYS A 247 -6.96 4.94 7.05
CA LYS A 247 -5.66 4.77 6.40
C LYS A 247 -5.40 3.30 6.03
N LEU A 248 -5.65 2.38 6.96
CA LEU A 248 -5.38 0.95 6.77
C LEU A 248 -6.38 0.28 5.82
N MET A 249 -7.67 0.66 5.90
CA MET A 249 -8.70 0.12 5.00
C MET A 249 -8.62 0.67 3.58
N SER A 250 -8.08 1.86 3.43
CA SER A 250 -7.88 2.48 2.12
C SER A 250 -6.61 1.99 1.41
N GLY A 251 -5.71 1.29 2.12
CA GLY A 251 -4.39 0.98 1.61
C GLY A 251 -3.66 2.25 1.19
N ASP A 252 -3.83 3.32 1.99
CA ASP A 252 -3.26 4.64 1.73
C ASP A 252 -2.04 4.86 2.65
N GLY A 253 -2.10 4.40 3.92
CA GLY A 253 -1.01 4.56 4.87
C GLY A 253 -0.92 5.95 5.47
N GLY A 254 0.31 6.34 5.80
CA GLY A 254 0.56 7.53 6.60
C GLY A 254 0.27 7.31 8.08
N GLY A 255 0.11 8.38 8.85
CA GLY A 255 -0.22 8.31 10.26
C GLY A 255 -0.74 9.65 10.78
N PHE A 256 -1.48 9.61 11.89
CA PHE A 256 -1.83 10.79 12.64
C PHE A 256 -0.57 11.40 13.28
N PHE A 257 0.30 10.52 13.79
CA PHE A 257 1.58 10.84 14.39
C PHE A 257 2.74 10.58 13.43
N ASN A 258 3.86 11.27 13.65
CA ASN A 258 5.08 11.08 12.86
C ASN A 258 5.60 9.64 12.94
N ALA A 259 5.55 9.03 14.12
CA ALA A 259 5.98 7.65 14.32
C ALA A 259 5.02 6.62 13.69
N ASN A 260 3.90 7.06 13.12
CA ASN A 260 2.90 6.21 12.48
C ASN A 260 2.41 5.09 13.43
N SER A 261 2.17 3.89 12.95
CA SER A 261 1.73 2.75 13.77
C SER A 261 2.79 2.21 14.76
N ALA A 262 3.99 2.80 14.81
CA ALA A 262 4.93 2.62 15.92
C ALA A 262 4.49 3.43 17.17
N HIS A 263 3.69 4.49 17.01
CA HIS A 263 3.23 5.30 18.13
C HIS A 263 2.22 4.53 18.99
N PRO A 264 2.39 4.53 20.35
CA PRO A 264 1.47 3.79 21.25
C PRO A 264 0.00 4.21 21.16
N TYR A 265 -0.28 5.45 20.74
CA TYR A 265 -1.65 5.95 20.62
C TYR A 265 -2.32 5.62 19.27
N GLU A 266 -1.57 5.16 18.27
CA GLU A 266 -2.10 4.57 17.05
C GLU A 266 -2.21 3.04 17.15
N ASN A 267 -1.26 2.39 17.86
CA ASN A 267 -1.14 0.95 17.89
C ASN A 267 -0.71 0.45 19.28
N PRO A 268 -1.61 0.48 20.28
CA PRO A 268 -1.25 0.26 21.68
C PRO A 268 -0.92 -1.20 22.03
N THR A 269 -1.49 -2.19 21.33
CA THR A 269 -1.44 -3.59 21.74
C THR A 269 -1.02 -4.51 20.58
N PRO A 270 -0.45 -5.71 20.85
CA PRO A 270 -0.19 -6.71 19.81
C PRO A 270 -1.45 -7.14 19.05
N PHE A 271 -2.63 -7.09 19.68
CA PHE A 271 -3.88 -7.40 19.00
C PHE A 271 -4.33 -6.25 18.09
N ALA A 272 -4.12 -4.99 18.48
CA ALA A 272 -4.30 -3.85 17.58
C ALA A 272 -3.40 -3.98 16.35
N ASN A 273 -2.12 -4.36 16.53
CA ASN A 273 -1.17 -4.59 15.46
C ASN A 273 -1.65 -5.69 14.48
N PHE A 274 -2.17 -6.80 15.02
CA PHE A 274 -2.78 -7.86 14.20
C PHE A 274 -3.98 -7.34 13.39
N LEU A 275 -4.87 -6.57 14.01
CA LEU A 275 -6.03 -5.98 13.34
C LEU A 275 -5.61 -4.97 12.25
N GLN A 276 -4.55 -4.21 12.47
CA GLN A 276 -4.00 -3.28 11.48
C GLN A 276 -3.50 -4.03 10.24
N MET A 277 -2.68 -5.05 10.42
CA MET A 277 -2.22 -5.90 9.32
C MET A 277 -3.39 -6.54 8.56
N LEU A 278 -4.43 -6.99 9.28
CA LEU A 278 -5.62 -7.56 8.65
C LEU A 278 -6.39 -6.51 7.85
N ALA A 279 -6.53 -5.28 8.37
CA ALA A 279 -7.21 -4.18 7.69
C ALA A 279 -6.52 -3.85 6.35
N MET A 280 -5.19 -3.79 6.31
CA MET A 280 -4.43 -3.51 5.10
C MET A 280 -4.67 -4.54 3.98
N LEU A 281 -4.74 -5.84 4.30
CA LEU A 281 -4.81 -6.90 3.28
C LEU A 281 -6.21 -7.42 2.97
N ILE A 282 -7.21 -7.17 3.82
CA ILE A 282 -8.52 -7.83 3.71
C ILE A 282 -9.25 -7.47 2.40
N ILE A 283 -9.24 -6.19 1.99
CA ILE A 283 -9.88 -5.75 0.74
C ILE A 283 -9.09 -6.26 -0.47
N PRO A 284 -7.78 -5.99 -0.62
CA PRO A 284 -6.99 -6.51 -1.74
C PRO A 284 -7.13 -8.02 -1.95
N ALA A 285 -7.05 -8.79 -0.87
CA ALA A 285 -7.22 -10.25 -0.91
C ALA A 285 -8.64 -10.65 -1.36
N ALA A 286 -9.67 -10.01 -0.82
CA ALA A 286 -11.07 -10.28 -1.17
C ALA A 286 -11.38 -9.95 -2.63
N LEU A 287 -10.72 -8.95 -3.21
CA LEU A 287 -10.91 -8.56 -4.60
C LEU A 287 -10.50 -9.67 -5.60
N CYS A 288 -9.57 -10.56 -5.23
CA CYS A 288 -9.27 -11.74 -6.03
C CYS A 288 -10.51 -12.65 -6.17
N HIS A 289 -11.26 -12.85 -5.08
CA HIS A 289 -12.50 -13.62 -5.11
C HIS A 289 -13.62 -12.87 -5.83
N THR A 290 -13.71 -11.53 -5.64
CA THR A 290 -14.63 -10.65 -6.38
C THR A 290 -14.44 -10.81 -7.88
N PHE A 291 -13.18 -10.75 -8.36
CA PHE A 291 -12.82 -10.97 -9.75
C PHE A 291 -13.35 -12.31 -10.26
N GLY A 292 -12.96 -13.42 -9.60
CA GLY A 292 -13.40 -14.76 -9.99
C GLY A 292 -14.93 -14.93 -10.02
N THR A 293 -15.64 -14.26 -9.11
CA THR A 293 -17.10 -14.27 -9.03
C THR A 293 -17.73 -13.51 -10.20
N MET A 294 -17.23 -12.31 -10.49
CA MET A 294 -17.77 -11.45 -11.55
C MET A 294 -17.50 -11.99 -12.95
N ILE A 295 -16.35 -12.64 -13.20
CA ILE A 295 -16.07 -13.30 -14.49
C ILE A 295 -16.72 -14.68 -14.63
N GLN A 296 -17.42 -15.16 -13.57
CA GLN A 296 -18.05 -16.48 -13.48
C GLN A 296 -17.08 -17.68 -13.59
N ASP A 297 -15.81 -17.45 -13.23
CA ASP A 297 -14.79 -18.50 -13.09
C ASP A 297 -13.93 -18.26 -11.84
N ARG A 298 -14.35 -18.85 -10.73
CA ARG A 298 -13.68 -18.72 -9.42
C ARG A 298 -12.25 -19.24 -9.42
N ARG A 299 -11.90 -20.17 -10.34
CA ARG A 299 -10.54 -20.72 -10.43
C ARG A 299 -9.53 -19.63 -10.77
N GLN A 300 -9.89 -18.69 -11.64
CA GLN A 300 -9.04 -17.55 -12.01
C GLN A 300 -8.69 -16.69 -10.78
N GLY A 301 -9.70 -16.33 -9.97
CA GLY A 301 -9.49 -15.55 -8.75
C GLY A 301 -8.59 -16.26 -7.74
N TRP A 302 -8.80 -17.56 -7.50
CA TRP A 302 -7.97 -18.33 -6.59
C TRP A 302 -6.56 -18.57 -7.11
N THR A 303 -6.37 -18.66 -8.43
CA THR A 303 -5.04 -18.76 -9.05
C THR A 303 -4.22 -17.49 -8.83
N ILE A 304 -4.84 -16.33 -9.01
CA ILE A 304 -4.19 -15.03 -8.74
C ILE A 304 -3.88 -14.90 -7.25
N TYR A 305 -4.85 -15.20 -6.37
CA TYR A 305 -4.64 -15.19 -4.93
C TYR A 305 -3.47 -16.10 -4.50
N ALA A 306 -3.40 -17.31 -5.05
CA ALA A 306 -2.32 -18.25 -4.74
C ALA A 306 -0.94 -17.73 -5.18
N ALA A 307 -0.84 -17.07 -6.34
CA ALA A 307 0.40 -16.46 -6.80
C ALA A 307 0.84 -15.30 -5.87
N MET A 308 -0.09 -14.41 -5.52
CA MET A 308 0.16 -13.30 -4.59
C MET A 308 0.58 -13.82 -3.21
N LEU A 309 -0.15 -14.80 -2.66
CA LEU A 309 0.13 -15.40 -1.36
C LEU A 309 1.50 -16.07 -1.32
N THR A 310 1.91 -16.75 -2.39
CA THR A 310 3.22 -17.40 -2.48
C THR A 310 4.35 -16.37 -2.42
N LEU A 311 4.25 -15.28 -3.17
CA LEU A 311 5.22 -14.17 -3.11
C LEU A 311 5.27 -13.53 -1.73
N PHE A 312 4.10 -13.28 -1.13
CA PHE A 312 3.99 -12.72 0.21
C PHE A 312 4.68 -13.58 1.27
N VAL A 313 4.40 -14.89 1.29
CA VAL A 313 5.01 -15.82 2.26
C VAL A 313 6.52 -15.90 2.08
N ALA A 314 7.01 -15.93 0.84
CA ALA A 314 8.44 -15.92 0.57
C ALA A 314 9.10 -14.62 1.07
N ALA A 315 8.49 -13.46 0.82
CA ALA A 315 8.98 -12.18 1.29
C ALA A 315 8.98 -12.10 2.82
N ALA A 316 7.88 -12.47 3.49
CA ALA A 316 7.80 -12.49 4.95
C ALA A 316 8.88 -13.39 5.57
N ALA A 317 9.11 -14.57 4.99
CA ALA A 317 10.15 -15.48 5.44
C ALA A 317 11.56 -14.86 5.32
N MET A 318 11.82 -14.15 4.24
CA MET A 318 13.13 -13.48 4.02
C MET A 318 13.36 -12.35 5.02
N VAL A 319 12.37 -11.45 5.23
CA VAL A 319 12.51 -10.35 6.19
C VAL A 319 12.67 -10.87 7.62
N ILE A 320 11.79 -11.78 8.06
CA ILE A 320 11.86 -12.36 9.40
C ILE A 320 13.24 -13.01 9.64
N ARG A 321 13.75 -13.78 8.67
CA ARG A 321 15.05 -14.43 8.79
C ARG A 321 16.20 -13.41 8.84
N ALA A 322 16.16 -12.36 8.00
CA ALA A 322 17.18 -11.32 7.97
C ALA A 322 17.24 -10.56 9.30
N GLU A 323 16.10 -10.18 9.84
CA GLU A 323 16.01 -9.40 11.08
C GLU A 323 16.31 -10.25 12.34
N GLN A 324 15.99 -11.54 12.34
CA GLN A 324 16.35 -12.45 13.42
C GLN A 324 17.84 -12.80 13.44
N ALA A 325 18.54 -12.74 12.29
CA ALA A 325 19.95 -13.09 12.21
C ALA A 325 20.89 -12.03 12.81
N ALA A 326 20.41 -10.84 13.08
CA ALA A 326 21.17 -9.63 13.41
C ALA A 326 22.30 -9.31 12.41
N GLY A 327 22.46 -8.07 12.04
CA GLY A 327 23.56 -7.67 11.14
C GLY A 327 24.93 -7.70 11.84
N PRO A 328 26.01 -7.80 11.06
CA PRO A 328 27.39 -7.71 11.57
C PRO A 328 27.67 -6.43 12.38
N ALA A 329 26.99 -5.34 12.01
CA ALA A 329 27.14 -4.05 12.68
C ALA A 329 26.73 -4.09 14.16
N LEU A 330 25.72 -4.88 14.52
CA LEU A 330 25.26 -5.01 15.92
C LEU A 330 26.14 -5.95 16.75
N SER A 331 26.74 -6.97 16.13
CA SER A 331 27.60 -7.92 16.84
C SER A 331 29.03 -7.43 17.04
N ALA A 332 29.54 -6.53 16.18
CA ALA A 332 30.91 -6.00 16.27
C ALA A 332 31.18 -5.14 17.52
N PRO A 333 30.26 -4.29 18.02
CA PRO A 333 30.45 -3.51 19.25
C PRO A 333 30.32 -4.29 20.56
N GLY A 334 30.17 -5.62 20.54
CA GLY A 334 29.95 -6.44 21.74
C GLY A 334 28.53 -6.43 22.27
N ILE A 335 27.54 -6.04 21.44
CA ILE A 335 26.12 -6.12 21.76
C ILE A 335 25.71 -7.60 21.76
N ASP A 336 25.02 -8.04 22.81
CA ASP A 336 24.46 -9.39 22.87
C ASP A 336 23.23 -9.50 21.98
N THR A 337 23.37 -10.17 20.86
CA THR A 337 22.30 -10.41 19.86
C THR A 337 21.70 -11.81 19.99
N VAL A 338 22.05 -12.57 21.02
CA VAL A 338 21.52 -13.91 21.25
C VAL A 338 20.20 -13.82 22.00
N ALA A 339 19.17 -14.53 21.51
CA ALA A 339 17.88 -14.61 22.20
C ALA A 339 18.03 -15.24 23.59
N SER A 340 17.47 -14.60 24.61
CA SER A 340 17.46 -15.05 26.00
C SER A 340 16.07 -14.87 26.63
N ALA A 341 15.93 -15.19 27.90
CA ALA A 341 14.67 -14.96 28.63
C ALA A 341 14.35 -13.46 28.81
N SER A 342 15.35 -12.59 28.72
CA SER A 342 15.24 -11.14 28.96
C SER A 342 15.29 -10.30 27.68
N GLN A 343 15.65 -10.88 26.54
CA GLN A 343 15.73 -10.17 25.26
C GLN A 343 15.41 -11.08 24.07
N PRO A 344 14.80 -10.54 22.99
CA PRO A 344 14.43 -11.32 21.83
C PRO A 344 15.62 -11.75 20.93
N GLY A 345 16.79 -11.15 21.10
CA GLY A 345 17.94 -11.29 20.19
C GLY A 345 17.72 -10.55 18.86
N GLY A 346 18.57 -10.86 17.87
CA GLY A 346 18.42 -10.32 16.51
C GLY A 346 18.55 -8.79 16.41
N ASN A 347 17.96 -8.20 15.39
CA ASN A 347 17.94 -6.75 15.15
C ASN A 347 16.68 -6.11 15.76
N MET A 348 16.80 -5.52 16.93
CA MET A 348 15.73 -4.74 17.58
C MET A 348 15.82 -3.24 17.29
N GLU A 349 16.83 -2.77 16.55
CA GLU A 349 16.94 -1.36 16.20
C GLU A 349 15.69 -0.88 15.44
N GLY A 350 15.18 0.27 15.82
CA GLY A 350 13.98 0.88 15.23
C GLY A 350 12.69 0.07 15.38
N LYS A 351 12.65 -0.94 16.25
CA LYS A 351 11.46 -1.79 16.51
C LYS A 351 10.95 -1.61 17.93
N GLU A 352 9.63 -1.65 18.05
CA GLU A 352 8.95 -1.54 19.32
C GLU A 352 9.01 -2.86 20.12
N THR A 353 9.41 -2.78 21.38
CA THR A 353 9.52 -3.96 22.26
C THR A 353 8.20 -4.69 22.46
N ARG A 354 7.06 -3.99 22.39
CA ARG A 354 5.71 -4.58 22.51
C ARG A 354 5.33 -5.47 21.33
N PHE A 355 5.98 -5.33 20.16
CA PHE A 355 5.74 -6.13 18.96
C PHE A 355 6.84 -7.15 18.71
N GLY A 356 8.10 -6.76 18.92
CA GLY A 356 9.28 -7.58 18.66
C GLY A 356 9.57 -7.75 17.17
N ILE A 357 10.62 -8.52 16.87
CA ILE A 357 11.17 -8.63 15.51
C ILE A 357 10.18 -9.26 14.52
N VAL A 358 9.54 -10.35 14.89
CA VAL A 358 8.69 -11.14 13.99
C VAL A 358 7.46 -10.36 13.54
N SER A 359 6.80 -9.70 14.49
CA SER A 359 5.60 -8.92 14.19
C SER A 359 5.92 -7.69 13.36
N SER A 360 7.02 -6.97 13.69
CA SER A 360 7.46 -5.81 12.91
C SER A 360 7.92 -6.19 11.50
N ALA A 361 8.64 -7.32 11.34
CA ALA A 361 9.03 -7.84 10.03
C ALA A 361 7.80 -8.24 9.18
N LEU A 362 6.80 -8.88 9.81
CA LEU A 362 5.54 -9.21 9.15
C LEU A 362 4.76 -7.95 8.77
N TYR A 363 4.69 -6.95 9.67
CA TYR A 363 4.01 -5.68 9.41
C TYR A 363 4.65 -4.94 8.22
N ALA A 364 5.98 -4.83 8.17
CA ALA A 364 6.69 -4.25 7.05
C ALA A 364 6.40 -4.99 5.73
N THR A 365 6.33 -6.32 5.76
CA THR A 365 5.94 -7.12 4.60
C THR A 365 4.50 -6.86 4.17
N VAL A 366 3.56 -6.79 5.11
CA VAL A 366 2.14 -6.48 4.85
C VAL A 366 2.02 -5.09 4.23
N SER A 367 2.63 -4.08 4.83
CA SER A 367 2.56 -2.69 4.39
C SER A 367 3.12 -2.49 2.98
N THR A 368 4.28 -3.06 2.69
CA THR A 368 4.93 -2.89 1.37
C THR A 368 4.40 -3.83 0.29
N SER A 369 3.67 -4.86 0.66
CA SER A 369 2.92 -5.70 -0.29
C SER A 369 1.52 -5.17 -0.57
N SER A 370 0.89 -4.47 0.39
CA SER A 370 -0.45 -3.91 0.22
C SER A 370 -0.50 -2.55 -0.48
N GLY A 371 0.63 -1.89 -0.67
CA GLY A 371 0.67 -0.51 -1.13
C GLY A 371 0.15 0.49 -0.08
N ASP A 372 0.13 0.10 1.22
CA ASP A 372 -0.42 0.93 2.30
C ASP A 372 0.58 1.97 2.80
N GLY A 373 1.82 1.55 3.07
CA GLY A 373 2.86 2.46 3.56
C GLY A 373 2.86 2.72 5.08
N ALA A 374 1.90 2.20 5.85
CA ALA A 374 1.94 2.28 7.30
C ALA A 374 3.14 1.50 7.87
N VAL A 375 3.72 1.98 8.97
CA VAL A 375 4.91 1.37 9.59
C VAL A 375 4.73 1.25 11.10
N ASP A 376 5.09 0.09 11.67
CA ASP A 376 5.17 -0.13 13.13
C ASP A 376 6.64 -0.21 13.61
N ALA A 377 7.57 -0.04 12.69
CA ALA A 377 9.01 -0.05 12.92
C ALA A 377 9.70 0.86 11.90
N MET A 378 10.90 1.33 12.21
CA MET A 378 11.69 2.16 11.32
C MET A 378 12.38 1.30 10.26
N HIS A 379 11.87 1.33 9.02
CA HIS A 379 12.41 0.50 7.92
C HIS A 379 13.87 0.82 7.60
N ASP A 380 14.30 2.06 7.85
CA ASP A 380 15.70 2.51 7.69
C ASP A 380 16.67 1.77 8.59
N SER A 381 16.20 1.32 9.76
CA SER A 381 16.98 0.55 10.75
C SER A 381 16.93 -0.97 10.53
N PHE A 382 16.32 -1.43 9.45
CA PHE A 382 16.35 -2.85 9.10
C PHE A 382 17.75 -3.24 8.61
N THR A 383 18.12 -4.51 8.77
CA THR A 383 19.34 -5.03 8.15
C THR A 383 19.30 -4.78 6.64
N PRO A 384 20.44 -4.63 5.95
CA PRO A 384 20.43 -4.35 4.51
C PRO A 384 19.60 -5.33 3.69
N LEU A 385 19.65 -6.63 4.02
CA LEU A 385 18.82 -7.66 3.38
C LEU A 385 17.36 -7.62 3.87
N GLY A 386 17.12 -7.24 5.11
CA GLY A 386 15.77 -7.03 5.65
C GLY A 386 15.07 -5.86 4.97
N GLY A 387 15.76 -4.74 4.77
CA GLY A 387 15.25 -3.56 4.07
C GLY A 387 15.13 -3.72 2.55
N LEU A 388 15.98 -4.60 1.95
CA LEU A 388 15.87 -4.94 0.53
C LEU A 388 14.50 -5.50 0.17
N VAL A 389 13.91 -6.34 1.03
CA VAL A 389 12.64 -7.03 0.69
C VAL A 389 11.45 -6.09 0.61
N PRO A 390 11.19 -5.17 1.58
CA PRO A 390 10.19 -4.12 1.43
C PRO A 390 10.37 -3.29 0.15
N MET A 391 11.61 -2.90 -0.16
CA MET A 391 11.95 -2.17 -1.38
C MET A 391 11.60 -2.98 -2.63
N ALA A 392 11.99 -4.25 -2.69
CA ALA A 392 11.71 -5.15 -3.81
C ALA A 392 10.21 -5.41 -3.97
N LEU A 393 9.45 -5.56 -2.87
CA LEU A 393 7.99 -5.71 -2.92
C LEU A 393 7.32 -4.53 -3.61
N MET A 394 7.67 -3.29 -3.25
CA MET A 394 7.17 -2.10 -3.95
C MET A 394 7.57 -2.11 -5.43
N GLN A 395 8.82 -2.46 -5.74
CA GLN A 395 9.36 -2.53 -7.10
C GLN A 395 8.74 -3.63 -7.98
N THR A 396 8.00 -4.59 -7.41
CA THR A 396 7.16 -5.50 -8.22
C THR A 396 5.97 -4.80 -8.89
N GLY A 397 5.68 -3.54 -8.57
CA GLY A 397 4.58 -2.77 -9.13
C GLY A 397 3.23 -3.07 -8.47
N GLU A 398 3.19 -3.21 -7.15
CA GLU A 398 2.00 -3.52 -6.34
C GLU A 398 1.30 -4.84 -6.72
N VAL A 399 2.00 -5.82 -7.30
CA VAL A 399 1.35 -7.07 -7.73
C VAL A 399 1.15 -8.09 -6.61
N VAL A 400 1.75 -7.87 -5.44
CA VAL A 400 1.58 -8.74 -4.27
C VAL A 400 0.51 -8.15 -3.36
N PHE A 401 -0.74 -8.48 -3.58
CA PHE A 401 -1.96 -7.89 -3.05
C PHE A 401 -2.18 -6.44 -3.50
N GLY A 402 -1.23 -5.53 -3.26
CA GLY A 402 -1.32 -4.10 -3.58
C GLY A 402 -2.41 -3.35 -2.83
N GLY A 403 -2.67 -2.10 -3.19
CA GLY A 403 -3.78 -1.33 -2.63
C GLY A 403 -5.16 -1.83 -3.14
N PRO A 404 -6.28 -1.35 -2.53
CA PRO A 404 -7.63 -1.71 -2.94
C PRO A 404 -7.89 -1.46 -4.42
N GLY A 405 -7.88 -2.51 -5.21
CA GLY A 405 -8.03 -2.48 -6.67
C GLY A 405 -6.72 -2.40 -7.43
N SER A 406 -5.76 -1.56 -7.02
CA SER A 406 -4.49 -1.37 -7.73
C SER A 406 -3.70 -2.67 -7.83
N GLY A 407 -3.55 -3.42 -6.77
CA GLY A 407 -2.85 -4.69 -6.80
C GLY A 407 -3.45 -5.70 -7.77
N LEU A 408 -4.78 -5.80 -7.82
CA LEU A 408 -5.41 -6.74 -8.72
C LEU A 408 -5.29 -6.31 -10.18
N TYR A 409 -5.50 -5.03 -10.53
CA TYR A 409 -5.34 -4.63 -11.93
C TYR A 409 -3.86 -4.66 -12.36
N SER A 410 -2.89 -4.35 -11.49
CA SER A 410 -1.46 -4.50 -11.78
C SER A 410 -1.09 -5.97 -12.01
N MET A 411 -1.57 -6.89 -11.16
CA MET A 411 -1.37 -8.32 -11.39
C MET A 411 -2.04 -8.79 -12.70
N LEU A 412 -3.21 -8.25 -13.05
CA LEU A 412 -3.84 -8.56 -14.33
C LEU A 412 -3.03 -8.05 -15.52
N MET A 413 -2.29 -6.95 -15.42
CA MET A 413 -1.34 -6.54 -16.47
C MET A 413 -0.22 -7.57 -16.63
N VAL A 414 0.31 -8.10 -15.54
CA VAL A 414 1.30 -9.21 -15.57
C VAL A 414 0.68 -10.49 -16.16
N VAL A 415 -0.57 -10.82 -15.81
CA VAL A 415 -1.31 -11.95 -16.41
C VAL A 415 -1.41 -11.80 -17.92
N LEU A 416 -1.79 -10.61 -18.41
CA LEU A 416 -1.89 -10.36 -19.86
C LEU A 416 -0.52 -10.48 -20.55
N LEU A 417 0.54 -9.97 -19.93
CA LEU A 417 1.91 -10.13 -20.43
C LEU A 417 2.31 -11.60 -20.50
N ALA A 418 2.12 -12.34 -19.40
CA ALA A 418 2.48 -13.75 -19.30
C ALA A 418 1.74 -14.61 -20.35
N VAL A 419 0.43 -14.41 -20.48
CA VAL A 419 -0.40 -15.11 -21.48
C VAL A 419 0.02 -14.76 -22.91
N PHE A 420 0.35 -13.51 -23.16
CA PHE A 420 0.78 -13.06 -24.49
C PHE A 420 2.13 -13.68 -24.87
N VAL A 421 3.13 -13.59 -24.00
CA VAL A 421 4.47 -14.16 -24.25
C VAL A 421 4.39 -15.67 -24.40
N ALA A 422 3.75 -16.37 -23.46
CA ALA A 422 3.59 -17.82 -23.53
C ALA A 422 2.81 -18.27 -24.77
N GLY A 423 1.74 -17.56 -25.12
CA GLY A 423 0.97 -17.85 -26.34
C GLY A 423 1.82 -17.77 -27.61
N LEU A 424 2.62 -16.71 -27.74
CA LEU A 424 3.52 -16.56 -28.89
C LEU A 424 4.60 -17.64 -28.94
N MET A 425 5.20 -17.99 -27.79
CA MET A 425 6.27 -19.00 -27.73
C MET A 425 5.80 -20.39 -28.14
N ILE A 426 4.56 -20.77 -27.81
CA ILE A 426 4.01 -22.10 -28.12
C ILE A 426 3.13 -22.09 -29.39
N GLY A 427 3.08 -20.99 -30.13
CA GLY A 427 2.30 -20.88 -31.37
C GLY A 427 0.78 -20.89 -31.15
N ARG A 428 0.30 -20.47 -29.98
CA ARG A 428 -1.13 -20.36 -29.66
C ARG A 428 -1.60 -18.91 -29.66
N ALA A 429 -2.87 -18.69 -29.97
CA ALA A 429 -3.45 -17.34 -29.89
C ALA A 429 -3.49 -16.88 -28.43
N PRO A 430 -2.91 -15.70 -28.10
CA PRO A 430 -2.97 -15.15 -26.75
C PRO A 430 -4.42 -14.77 -26.40
N GLU A 431 -5.02 -15.49 -25.45
CA GLU A 431 -6.39 -15.27 -25.01
C GLU A 431 -6.48 -15.33 -23.48
N TYR A 432 -7.19 -14.37 -22.89
CA TYR A 432 -7.50 -14.37 -21.46
C TYR A 432 -8.99 -14.19 -21.22
N VAL A 433 -9.59 -15.07 -20.43
CA VAL A 433 -11.05 -15.11 -20.16
C VAL A 433 -11.88 -15.09 -21.47
N GLY A 434 -11.37 -15.76 -22.53
CA GLY A 434 -12.00 -15.80 -23.85
C GLY A 434 -11.88 -14.51 -24.67
N LYS A 435 -11.08 -13.54 -24.24
CA LYS A 435 -10.77 -12.33 -25.02
C LYS A 435 -9.40 -12.45 -25.64
N LYS A 436 -9.32 -12.17 -26.94
CA LYS A 436 -8.05 -12.14 -27.67
C LYS A 436 -7.23 -10.91 -27.26
N ILE A 437 -5.98 -11.13 -26.90
CA ILE A 437 -5.01 -10.07 -26.56
C ILE A 437 -4.23 -9.74 -27.82
N GLU A 438 -4.26 -8.49 -28.24
CA GLU A 438 -3.67 -7.99 -29.49
C GLU A 438 -2.62 -6.91 -29.21
N ALA A 439 -2.00 -6.39 -30.25
CA ALA A 439 -0.93 -5.39 -30.14
C ALA A 439 -1.34 -4.13 -29.36
N TYR A 440 -2.61 -3.72 -29.46
CA TYR A 440 -3.10 -2.54 -28.73
C TYR A 440 -3.07 -2.76 -27.23
N GLU A 441 -3.64 -3.88 -26.75
CA GLU A 441 -3.62 -4.20 -25.32
C GLU A 441 -2.17 -4.34 -24.83
N MET A 442 -1.30 -4.98 -25.60
CA MET A 442 0.10 -5.14 -25.20
C MET A 442 0.87 -3.82 -25.16
N LYS A 443 0.58 -2.88 -26.05
CA LYS A 443 1.13 -1.53 -25.98
C LYS A 443 0.71 -0.84 -24.67
N MET A 444 -0.54 -0.94 -24.28
CA MET A 444 -1.04 -0.37 -23.03
C MET A 444 -0.44 -1.08 -21.79
N VAL A 445 -0.35 -2.42 -21.82
CA VAL A 445 0.33 -3.21 -20.78
C VAL A 445 1.79 -2.77 -20.63
N SER A 446 2.52 -2.60 -21.73
CA SER A 446 3.92 -2.16 -21.70
C SER A 446 4.06 -0.76 -21.07
N ILE A 447 3.17 0.18 -21.39
CA ILE A 447 3.18 1.51 -20.77
C ILE A 447 2.93 1.38 -19.28
N ALA A 448 1.92 0.62 -18.85
CA ALA A 448 1.56 0.44 -17.44
C ALA A 448 2.70 -0.20 -16.62
N ILE A 449 3.41 -1.18 -17.19
CA ILE A 449 4.49 -1.89 -16.48
C ILE A 449 5.80 -1.08 -16.46
N LEU A 450 6.14 -0.34 -17.53
CA LEU A 450 7.45 0.29 -17.67
C LEU A 450 7.52 1.74 -17.18
N ALA A 451 6.37 2.43 -17.05
CA ALA A 451 6.37 3.84 -16.64
C ALA A 451 6.91 4.03 -15.23
N THR A 452 6.44 3.22 -14.29
CA THR A 452 6.85 3.29 -12.87
C THR A 452 8.35 3.02 -12.68
N PRO A 453 8.93 1.92 -13.20
CA PRO A 453 10.37 1.69 -13.13
C PRO A 453 11.21 2.81 -13.76
N ALA A 454 10.77 3.37 -14.89
CA ALA A 454 11.49 4.47 -15.52
C ALA A 454 11.58 5.69 -14.59
N ILE A 455 10.48 6.06 -13.94
CA ILE A 455 10.45 7.18 -13.00
C ILE A 455 11.27 6.89 -11.74
N VAL A 456 11.21 5.66 -11.20
CA VAL A 456 12.04 5.26 -10.05
C VAL A 456 13.53 5.42 -10.37
N LEU A 457 13.99 4.80 -11.47
CA LEU A 457 15.41 4.77 -11.80
C LEU A 457 15.94 6.16 -12.19
N VAL A 458 15.20 6.91 -13.01
CA VAL A 458 15.58 8.26 -13.42
C VAL A 458 15.54 9.22 -12.23
N GLY A 459 14.50 9.18 -11.40
CA GLY A 459 14.38 10.01 -10.22
C GLY A 459 15.51 9.75 -9.20
N THR A 460 15.82 8.48 -8.94
CA THR A 460 16.93 8.09 -8.09
C THR A 460 18.28 8.57 -8.65
N ALA A 461 18.49 8.40 -9.96
CA ALA A 461 19.73 8.84 -10.62
C ALA A 461 19.90 10.37 -10.52
N ILE A 462 18.83 11.14 -10.76
CA ILE A 462 18.87 12.61 -10.60
C ILE A 462 19.17 12.99 -9.15
N ALA A 463 18.53 12.35 -8.17
CA ALA A 463 18.79 12.60 -6.75
C ALA A 463 20.25 12.30 -6.37
N ALA A 464 20.79 11.20 -6.86
CA ALA A 464 22.15 10.77 -6.54
C ALA A 464 23.26 11.69 -7.10
N VAL A 465 23.01 12.39 -8.22
CA VAL A 465 24.01 13.25 -8.87
C VAL A 465 23.83 14.75 -8.59
N THR A 466 22.71 15.13 -7.96
CA THR A 466 22.43 16.56 -7.68
C THR A 466 22.74 16.93 -6.22
N PRO A 467 23.34 18.10 -5.97
CA PRO A 467 23.57 18.55 -4.59
C PRO A 467 22.28 18.63 -3.77
N ALA A 468 21.17 19.01 -4.39
CA ALA A 468 19.87 19.12 -3.72
C ALA A 468 19.29 17.75 -3.29
N GLY A 469 19.55 16.69 -4.06
CA GLY A 469 19.16 15.33 -3.70
C GLY A 469 20.03 14.77 -2.57
N VAL A 470 21.34 14.95 -2.67
CA VAL A 470 22.30 14.44 -1.67
C VAL A 470 22.18 15.18 -0.33
N ALA A 471 21.80 16.45 -0.32
CA ALA A 471 21.68 17.24 0.91
C ALA A 471 20.62 16.73 1.89
N GLY A 472 19.69 15.89 1.44
CA GLY A 472 18.66 15.28 2.29
C GLY A 472 19.07 13.97 2.96
N LEU A 473 20.22 13.40 2.61
CA LEU A 473 20.64 12.09 3.12
C LEU A 473 20.99 12.14 4.61
N GLY A 474 20.49 11.18 5.37
CA GLY A 474 20.88 10.95 6.75
C GLY A 474 22.12 10.07 6.88
N ASN A 475 22.33 9.18 5.92
CA ASN A 475 23.42 8.21 5.93
C ASN A 475 24.30 8.32 4.66
N PRO A 476 25.62 8.07 4.77
CA PRO A 476 26.52 8.11 3.62
C PRO A 476 26.55 6.77 2.85
N GLY A 477 27.12 6.81 1.65
CA GLY A 477 27.48 5.61 0.89
C GLY A 477 26.29 4.80 0.37
N ALA A 478 26.38 3.48 0.41
CA ALA A 478 25.36 2.57 -0.14
C ALA A 478 24.01 2.67 0.59
N HIS A 479 24.01 2.96 1.90
CA HIS A 479 22.78 3.17 2.66
C HIS A 479 22.07 4.45 2.21
N GLY A 480 22.76 5.57 2.06
CA GLY A 480 22.18 6.81 1.53
C GLY A 480 21.65 6.65 0.09
N PHE A 481 22.30 5.83 -0.74
CA PHE A 481 21.72 5.48 -2.04
C PHE A 481 20.42 4.67 -1.87
N SER A 482 20.36 3.76 -0.90
CA SER A 482 19.14 3.01 -0.57
C SER A 482 18.02 3.92 -0.07
N GLU A 483 18.31 4.97 0.71
CA GLU A 483 17.32 5.99 1.14
C GLU A 483 16.66 6.66 -0.08
N MET A 484 17.45 7.11 -1.06
CA MET A 484 16.94 7.73 -2.29
C MET A 484 16.14 6.73 -3.14
N LEU A 485 16.68 5.53 -3.34
CA LEU A 485 16.03 4.48 -4.13
C LEU A 485 14.70 4.06 -3.49
N TYR A 486 14.67 3.95 -2.16
CA TYR A 486 13.45 3.65 -1.41
C TYR A 486 12.41 4.75 -1.59
N ALA A 487 12.79 6.02 -1.44
CA ALA A 487 11.88 7.15 -1.57
C ALA A 487 11.22 7.21 -2.96
N PHE A 488 12.00 7.07 -4.04
CA PHE A 488 11.43 7.03 -5.39
C PHE A 488 10.66 5.75 -5.68
N SER A 489 11.07 4.58 -5.13
CA SER A 489 10.30 3.34 -5.23
C SER A 489 8.96 3.46 -4.53
N SER A 490 8.92 4.02 -3.33
CA SER A 490 7.70 4.25 -2.56
C SER A 490 6.77 5.26 -3.25
N ALA A 491 7.28 6.42 -3.63
CA ALA A 491 6.49 7.45 -4.30
C ALA A 491 5.92 6.99 -5.64
N ALA A 492 6.73 6.35 -6.48
CA ALA A 492 6.30 5.93 -7.82
C ALA A 492 5.35 4.72 -7.80
N ASN A 493 5.47 3.83 -6.80
CA ASN A 493 4.53 2.73 -6.62
C ASN A 493 3.34 3.10 -5.69
N ASN A 494 3.22 4.37 -5.30
CA ASN A 494 2.14 4.87 -4.45
C ASN A 494 2.01 4.09 -3.12
N ASN A 495 3.13 3.80 -2.44
CA ASN A 495 3.17 3.08 -1.17
C ASN A 495 3.15 4.02 0.04
N GLY A 496 4.10 4.99 0.12
CA GLY A 496 4.18 5.99 1.20
C GLY A 496 5.19 5.70 2.30
N SER A 497 5.62 4.44 2.52
CA SER A 497 6.68 4.14 3.49
C SER A 497 8.03 4.77 3.06
N ALA A 498 8.89 5.06 4.04
CA ALA A 498 10.18 5.68 3.80
C ALA A 498 11.31 4.98 4.57
N PHE A 499 12.52 5.08 4.05
CA PHE A 499 13.70 5.05 4.90
C PHE A 499 13.83 6.45 5.50
N ALA A 500 13.48 6.57 6.78
CA ALA A 500 13.26 7.86 7.42
C ALA A 500 14.54 8.59 7.85
N GLY A 501 15.71 8.06 7.48
CA GLY A 501 16.97 8.80 7.47
C GLY A 501 16.98 9.95 6.46
N LEU A 502 16.21 9.80 5.35
CA LEU A 502 16.08 10.84 4.34
C LEU A 502 15.26 12.03 4.84
N SER A 503 15.84 13.22 4.88
CA SER A 503 15.15 14.49 5.12
C SER A 503 14.40 14.94 3.87
N ALA A 504 13.14 14.51 3.73
CA ALA A 504 12.35 14.70 2.52
C ALA A 504 11.61 16.04 2.41
N ASN A 505 11.54 16.85 3.49
CA ASN A 505 10.89 18.16 3.43
C ASN A 505 11.82 19.23 2.85
N THR A 506 12.19 19.06 1.61
CA THR A 506 12.99 20.00 0.83
C THR A 506 12.26 20.35 -0.47
N ALA A 507 12.60 21.49 -1.09
CA ALA A 507 12.00 21.86 -2.36
C ALA A 507 12.20 20.80 -3.44
N PHE A 508 13.37 20.14 -3.47
CA PHE A 508 13.68 19.07 -4.40
C PHE A 508 12.77 17.86 -4.23
N TYR A 509 12.72 17.29 -3.02
CA TYR A 509 11.92 16.09 -2.76
C TYR A 509 10.41 16.37 -2.77
N ASN A 510 9.96 17.52 -2.25
CA ASN A 510 8.56 17.89 -2.29
C ASN A 510 8.01 17.92 -3.72
N VAL A 511 8.78 18.42 -4.70
CA VAL A 511 8.33 18.52 -6.09
C VAL A 511 8.57 17.21 -6.85
N SER A 512 9.76 16.60 -6.74
CA SER A 512 10.12 15.41 -7.51
C SER A 512 9.31 14.19 -7.11
N LEU A 513 9.08 13.97 -5.80
CA LEU A 513 8.25 12.86 -5.32
C LEU A 513 6.77 13.10 -5.65
N ALA A 514 6.26 14.34 -5.55
CA ALA A 514 4.89 14.65 -5.99
C ALA A 514 4.70 14.35 -7.48
N ALA A 515 5.65 14.72 -8.32
CA ALA A 515 5.63 14.37 -9.74
C ALA A 515 5.65 12.85 -9.96
N ALA A 516 6.52 12.13 -9.24
CA ALA A 516 6.58 10.67 -9.31
C ALA A 516 5.24 10.03 -8.94
N MET A 517 4.64 10.42 -7.80
CA MET A 517 3.35 9.93 -7.33
C MET A 517 2.23 10.15 -8.35
N TRP A 518 2.11 11.38 -8.87
CA TRP A 518 1.04 11.74 -9.81
C TRP A 518 1.18 11.04 -11.15
N PHE A 519 2.36 11.12 -11.76
CA PHE A 519 2.56 10.53 -13.09
C PHE A 519 2.46 9.01 -13.04
N CYS A 520 3.05 8.33 -12.06
CA CYS A 520 2.95 6.88 -11.97
C CYS A 520 1.51 6.41 -11.76
N ARG A 521 0.75 7.07 -10.88
CA ARG A 521 -0.65 6.68 -10.65
C ARG A 521 -1.47 6.68 -11.95
N PHE A 522 -1.41 7.76 -12.71
CA PHE A 522 -2.27 7.91 -13.88
C PHE A 522 -1.70 7.29 -15.15
N THR A 523 -0.39 7.09 -15.27
CA THR A 523 0.21 6.30 -16.37
C THR A 523 -0.06 4.80 -16.24
N VAL A 524 -0.54 4.33 -15.09
CA VAL A 524 -1.07 2.96 -14.94
C VAL A 524 -2.58 2.95 -15.14
N ILE A 525 -3.33 3.82 -14.47
CA ILE A 525 -4.80 3.85 -14.50
C ILE A 525 -5.36 4.05 -15.92
N VAL A 526 -4.84 5.02 -16.67
CA VAL A 526 -5.35 5.34 -18.01
C VAL A 526 -5.18 4.19 -19.01
N PRO A 527 -3.99 3.55 -19.13
CA PRO A 527 -3.85 2.34 -19.93
C PRO A 527 -4.75 1.18 -19.48
N VAL A 528 -4.94 0.96 -18.19
CA VAL A 528 -5.85 -0.09 -17.68
C VAL A 528 -7.29 0.16 -18.15
N LEU A 529 -7.77 1.40 -18.08
CA LEU A 529 -9.09 1.78 -18.58
C LEU A 529 -9.19 1.66 -20.11
N ALA A 530 -8.11 1.98 -20.84
CA ALA A 530 -8.05 1.80 -22.29
C ALA A 530 -8.14 0.32 -22.68
N ILE A 531 -7.45 -0.57 -21.93
CA ILE A 531 -7.57 -2.02 -22.07
C ILE A 531 -9.01 -2.47 -21.78
N ALA A 532 -9.61 -1.98 -20.70
CA ALA A 532 -10.99 -2.29 -20.35
C ALA A 532 -11.97 -1.95 -21.50
N GLY A 533 -11.82 -0.76 -22.08
CA GLY A 533 -12.63 -0.33 -23.23
C GLY A 533 -12.43 -1.18 -24.47
N SER A 534 -11.16 -1.51 -24.80
CA SER A 534 -10.84 -2.38 -25.93
C SER A 534 -11.39 -3.78 -25.75
N LEU A 535 -11.20 -4.38 -24.58
CA LEU A 535 -11.71 -5.73 -24.28
C LEU A 535 -13.24 -5.79 -24.25
N ALA A 536 -13.93 -4.75 -23.77
CA ALA A 536 -15.39 -4.68 -23.76
C ALA A 536 -15.98 -4.74 -25.19
N ALA A 537 -15.31 -4.10 -26.15
CA ALA A 537 -15.72 -4.10 -27.56
C ALA A 537 -15.54 -5.46 -28.26
N LYS A 538 -14.67 -6.33 -27.76
CA LYS A 538 -14.38 -7.65 -28.35
C LYS A 538 -15.46 -8.68 -27.98
N GLN A 539 -15.69 -9.63 -28.92
CA GLN A 539 -16.51 -10.81 -28.65
C GLN A 539 -15.74 -11.82 -27.81
N ARG A 540 -16.44 -12.55 -26.95
CA ARG A 540 -15.85 -13.65 -26.18
C ARG A 540 -15.81 -14.92 -27.03
N ARG A 541 -14.65 -15.56 -27.08
CA ARG A 541 -14.45 -16.84 -27.77
C ARG A 541 -14.63 -18.00 -26.78
N ALA A 542 -15.13 -19.11 -27.26
CA ALA A 542 -15.15 -20.36 -26.50
C ALA A 542 -13.71 -20.90 -26.38
N ALA A 543 -13.37 -21.44 -25.23
CA ALA A 543 -12.10 -22.14 -25.05
C ALA A 543 -12.03 -23.34 -26.00
N GLY A 544 -10.94 -23.45 -26.73
CA GLY A 544 -10.66 -24.56 -27.66
C GLY A 544 -9.32 -25.25 -27.34
N ALA A 545 -8.98 -26.27 -28.11
CA ALA A 545 -7.70 -26.99 -27.95
C ALA A 545 -6.46 -26.10 -28.07
N GLY A 546 -6.58 -24.94 -28.73
CA GLY A 546 -5.54 -23.93 -28.86
C GLY A 546 -5.46 -22.92 -27.71
N THR A 547 -6.39 -22.93 -26.74
CA THR A 547 -6.40 -21.98 -25.64
C THR A 547 -5.44 -22.42 -24.52
N LEU A 548 -4.59 -21.51 -24.03
CA LEU A 548 -3.72 -21.77 -22.88
C LEU A 548 -4.58 -21.82 -21.61
N PRO A 549 -4.49 -22.88 -20.78
CA PRO A 549 -5.15 -22.90 -19.48
C PRO A 549 -4.56 -21.82 -18.56
N THR A 550 -5.41 -20.88 -18.11
CA THR A 550 -5.00 -19.76 -17.27
C THR A 550 -5.34 -19.96 -15.78
N HIS A 551 -5.37 -21.22 -15.35
CA HIS A 551 -5.59 -21.62 -13.97
C HIS A 551 -4.77 -22.87 -13.63
N GLY A 552 -4.58 -23.10 -12.33
CA GLY A 552 -3.83 -24.25 -11.85
C GLY A 552 -2.35 -23.97 -11.57
N PRO A 553 -1.63 -24.98 -11.03
CA PRO A 553 -0.26 -24.78 -10.50
C PRO A 553 0.73 -24.28 -11.56
N LEU A 554 0.66 -24.81 -12.79
CA LEU A 554 1.55 -24.40 -13.87
C LEU A 554 1.40 -22.90 -14.18
N PHE A 555 0.17 -22.40 -14.21
CA PHE A 555 -0.08 -20.99 -14.46
C PHE A 555 0.39 -20.11 -13.27
N VAL A 556 0.23 -20.58 -12.04
CA VAL A 556 0.81 -19.92 -10.84
C VAL A 556 2.33 -19.81 -11.00
N CYS A 557 3.04 -20.90 -11.33
CA CYS A 557 4.48 -20.87 -11.54
C CYS A 557 4.88 -19.88 -12.66
N MET A 558 4.10 -19.85 -13.75
CA MET A 558 4.35 -18.93 -14.85
C MET A 558 4.18 -17.45 -14.40
N LEU A 559 3.16 -17.14 -13.60
CA LEU A 559 2.98 -15.80 -13.04
C LEU A 559 4.12 -15.41 -12.11
N LEU A 560 4.49 -16.30 -11.18
CA LEU A 560 5.62 -16.10 -10.27
C LEU A 560 6.91 -15.80 -11.04
N SER A 561 7.21 -16.64 -12.05
CA SER A 561 8.40 -16.45 -12.89
C SER A 561 8.36 -15.13 -13.65
N THR A 562 7.19 -14.72 -14.16
CA THR A 562 7.05 -13.45 -14.90
C THR A 562 7.27 -12.25 -13.97
N VAL A 563 6.65 -12.23 -12.79
CA VAL A 563 6.85 -11.16 -11.79
C VAL A 563 8.32 -11.04 -11.42
N VAL A 564 8.93 -12.16 -11.00
CA VAL A 564 10.33 -12.18 -10.55
C VAL A 564 11.27 -11.76 -11.68
N LEU A 565 11.07 -12.29 -12.89
CA LEU A 565 11.92 -11.96 -14.04
C LEU A 565 11.84 -10.49 -14.40
N VAL A 566 10.63 -9.92 -14.50
CA VAL A 566 10.45 -8.49 -14.83
C VAL A 566 11.08 -7.60 -13.77
N THR A 567 10.86 -7.92 -12.48
CA THR A 567 11.44 -7.14 -11.37
C THR A 567 12.97 -7.19 -11.36
N LEU A 568 13.56 -8.39 -11.50
CA LEU A 568 15.01 -8.55 -11.51
C LEU A 568 15.66 -7.87 -12.72
N LEU A 569 15.11 -8.05 -13.93
CA LEU A 569 15.65 -7.40 -15.13
C LEU A 569 15.63 -5.86 -15.01
N THR A 570 14.68 -5.33 -14.27
CA THR A 570 14.51 -3.88 -14.14
C THR A 570 15.33 -3.29 -12.99
N PHE A 571 15.29 -3.91 -11.81
CA PHE A 571 15.78 -3.27 -10.59
C PHE A 571 17.06 -3.91 -10.00
N LEU A 572 17.47 -5.10 -10.44
CA LEU A 572 18.65 -5.76 -9.88
C LEU A 572 19.91 -4.88 -9.87
N PRO A 573 20.23 -4.09 -10.93
CA PRO A 573 21.38 -3.20 -10.90
C PRO A 573 21.31 -2.14 -9.80
N ALA A 574 20.14 -1.53 -9.59
CA ALA A 574 19.94 -0.53 -8.54
C ALA A 574 19.99 -1.15 -7.14
N LEU A 575 19.37 -2.32 -6.95
CA LEU A 575 19.45 -3.06 -5.69
C LEU A 575 20.89 -3.52 -5.36
N ALA A 576 21.69 -3.81 -6.37
CA ALA A 576 23.09 -4.16 -6.20
C ALA A 576 23.93 -2.98 -5.71
N LEU A 577 23.63 -1.74 -6.11
CA LEU A 577 24.33 -0.52 -5.69
C LEU A 577 23.95 -0.06 -4.27
N GLY A 578 22.77 -0.39 -3.81
CA GLY A 578 22.27 -0.05 -2.47
C GLY A 578 22.41 -1.22 -1.49
N PRO A 579 21.31 -1.91 -1.14
CA PRO A 579 21.27 -2.84 -0.03
C PRO A 579 22.21 -4.05 -0.19
N ILE A 580 22.51 -4.52 -1.41
CA ILE A 580 23.43 -5.63 -1.63
C ILE A 580 24.88 -5.18 -1.38
N ALA A 581 25.29 -4.02 -1.92
CA ALA A 581 26.62 -3.47 -1.70
C ALA A 581 26.84 -3.16 -0.21
N GLU A 582 25.84 -2.62 0.47
CA GLU A 582 25.87 -2.37 1.91
C GLU A 582 26.08 -3.66 2.70
N HIS A 583 25.31 -4.70 2.43
CA HIS A 583 25.44 -5.99 3.07
C HIS A 583 26.85 -6.58 2.88
N LEU A 584 27.39 -6.51 1.67
CA LEU A 584 28.72 -7.02 1.35
C LEU A 584 29.80 -6.21 2.05
N ALA A 585 29.69 -4.88 2.10
CA ALA A 585 30.65 -4.02 2.82
C ALA A 585 30.66 -4.33 4.32
N MET A 586 29.49 -4.52 4.95
CA MET A 586 29.37 -4.88 6.36
C MET A 586 29.95 -6.28 6.67
N THR A 587 29.93 -7.20 5.72
CA THR A 587 30.47 -8.56 5.89
C THR A 587 31.96 -8.66 5.54
N ALA A 588 32.47 -7.83 4.63
CA ALA A 588 33.88 -7.81 4.22
C ALA A 588 34.83 -7.19 5.27
N GLY A 589 34.29 -6.37 6.18
CA GLY A 589 35.04 -5.81 7.30
C GLY A 589 35.34 -6.78 8.43
N ARG A 590 35.06 -8.08 8.24
CA ARG A 590 35.40 -9.20 9.13
C ARG A 590 36.61 -9.95 8.55
#